data_b6530cf62a7cd82492fa6c2a414906a4
#
_entry.id   b6530cf62a7cd82492fa6c2a414906a4
#
_cell.length_a   1.000
_cell.length_b   1.000
_cell.length_c   1.000
_cell.angle_alpha   90.00
_cell.angle_beta   90.00
_cell.angle_gamma   90.00
#
_symmetry.space_group_name_H-M   'P 1'
#
loop_
_entity.id
_entity.type
_entity.pdbx_description
1 polymer ?
#
loop_
_entity_poly.entity_id
_entity_poly.type
_entity_poly.pdbx_seq_one_letter_code
_entity_poly.pdbx_strand_id
1 'polypeptide(L)'
;DLFNEINENCKIQDIPATTASSEFAAGQYEINLKHTGDLLKAADDAAMLRRIIKETTANHGFEATFMAKPFLEETGNGMHLHISVYDDDGKNIFATKSRYGNDKLKNALAGFQQTFYESFPIFIPNRNGYRRIQTRNFVPVNKSWSWNRRDVSLRIPAGSASAKRIEHRVASADANPYLVLACILAGLHHGLTKKLSPTDQVSFDNTEGADKVADPDMPKNMESALNRFKDSKILSKYLGKEYLDLYVSAKEGEFCLLYTSDAADDIPR
;
A
#
# COMPACT_ATOMS: atom_id res chain seq x y z
N ASP A 1 12.28 24.52 9.36
CA ASP A 1 13.63 24.24 8.87
C ASP A 1 13.76 22.81 8.32
N LEU A 2 13.52 21.74 9.10
CA LEU A 2 13.66 20.36 8.64
C LEU A 2 12.90 20.03 7.33
N PHE A 3 11.61 20.35 7.25
CA PHE A 3 10.81 20.07 6.04
C PHE A 3 11.22 20.90 4.82
N ASN A 4 11.74 22.11 5.04
CA ASN A 4 12.30 22.91 3.97
C ASN A 4 13.56 22.26 3.41
N GLU A 5 14.44 21.75 4.24
CA GLU A 5 15.66 21.05 3.82
C GLU A 5 15.32 19.72 3.12
N ILE A 6 14.35 18.94 3.62
CA ILE A 6 13.86 17.74 2.91
C ILE A 6 13.37 18.14 1.50
N ASN A 7 12.59 19.20 1.38
CA ASN A 7 12.08 19.68 0.09
C ASN A 7 13.20 20.13 -0.86
N GLU A 8 14.20 20.85 -0.36
CA GLU A 8 15.36 21.26 -1.17
C GLU A 8 16.19 20.05 -1.62
N ASN A 9 16.45 19.09 -0.73
CA ASN A 9 17.13 17.85 -1.07
C ASN A 9 16.36 17.02 -2.11
N CYS A 10 15.03 17.00 -2.03
CA CYS A 10 14.18 16.40 -3.06
C CYS A 10 14.34 17.10 -4.41
N LYS A 11 14.34 18.44 -4.45
CA LYS A 11 14.53 19.22 -5.69
C LYS A 11 15.89 18.95 -6.32
N ILE A 12 16.97 18.94 -5.51
CA ILE A 12 18.34 18.69 -5.98
C ILE A 12 18.44 17.31 -6.65
N GLN A 13 17.69 16.32 -6.16
CA GLN A 13 17.72 14.94 -6.68
C GLN A 13 16.58 14.63 -7.66
N ASP A 14 15.85 15.64 -8.13
CA ASP A 14 14.70 15.51 -9.04
C ASP A 14 13.60 14.56 -8.50
N ILE A 15 13.41 14.54 -7.18
CA ILE A 15 12.32 13.80 -6.54
C ILE A 15 11.10 14.72 -6.43
N PRO A 16 9.96 14.38 -7.04
CA PRO A 16 8.80 15.26 -7.17
C PRO A 16 7.93 15.28 -5.90
N ALA A 17 8.53 15.55 -4.74
CA ALA A 17 7.80 15.77 -3.50
C ALA A 17 6.91 17.01 -3.60
N THR A 18 5.66 16.93 -3.11
CA THR A 18 4.68 18.02 -3.27
C THR A 18 4.23 18.61 -1.95
N THR A 19 3.71 17.79 -1.06
CA THR A 19 3.07 18.24 0.17
C THR A 19 3.62 17.44 1.35
N ALA A 20 3.95 18.12 2.42
CA ALA A 20 4.18 17.51 3.73
C ALA A 20 3.02 17.91 4.65
N SER A 21 2.38 16.94 5.29
CA SER A 21 1.28 17.15 6.22
C SER A 21 1.47 16.35 7.49
N SER A 22 1.01 16.91 8.62
CA SER A 22 0.93 16.18 9.87
C SER A 22 -0.15 15.10 9.76
N GLU A 23 0.15 13.91 10.25
CA GLU A 23 -0.77 12.79 10.35
C GLU A 23 -1.33 12.64 11.77
N PHE A 24 -2.00 11.52 12.06
CA PHE A 24 -2.81 11.34 13.26
C PHE A 24 -1.97 11.21 14.54
N ALA A 25 -0.85 10.48 14.51
CA ALA A 25 0.01 10.29 15.66
C ALA A 25 0.97 11.48 15.86
N ALA A 26 1.37 11.71 17.08
CA ALA A 26 2.37 12.73 17.41
C ALA A 26 3.70 12.44 16.69
N GLY A 27 4.25 13.44 15.99
CA GLY A 27 5.48 13.28 15.22
C GLY A 27 5.33 12.44 13.94
N GLN A 28 4.12 12.10 13.53
CA GLN A 28 3.84 11.41 12.27
C GLN A 28 3.55 12.40 11.15
N TYR A 29 4.19 12.20 10.00
CA TYR A 29 4.04 13.06 8.83
C TYR A 29 3.89 12.24 7.56
N GLU A 30 3.12 12.78 6.60
CA GLU A 30 2.99 12.23 5.27
C GLU A 30 3.64 13.19 4.26
N ILE A 31 4.47 12.65 3.37
CA ILE A 31 5.01 13.38 2.22
C ILE A 31 4.47 12.74 0.94
N ASN A 32 3.83 13.54 0.10
CA ASN A 32 3.23 13.09 -1.14
C ASN A 32 4.19 13.30 -2.31
N LEU A 33 4.21 12.32 -3.24
CA LEU A 33 4.88 12.41 -4.53
C LEU A 33 3.88 12.78 -5.62
N LYS A 34 4.31 13.60 -6.57
CA LYS A 34 3.54 13.87 -7.79
C LYS A 34 3.42 12.59 -8.61
N HIS A 35 2.25 12.39 -9.21
CA HIS A 35 2.04 11.23 -10.09
C HIS A 35 2.90 11.30 -11.36
N THR A 36 3.30 10.14 -11.85
CA THR A 36 4.02 9.95 -13.11
C THR A 36 3.41 8.79 -13.91
N GLY A 37 3.58 8.80 -15.23
CA GLY A 37 3.22 7.67 -16.09
C GLY A 37 4.32 6.59 -16.13
N ASP A 38 5.51 6.89 -15.62
CA ASP A 38 6.61 5.93 -15.53
C ASP A 38 6.58 5.23 -14.17
N LEU A 39 6.25 3.94 -14.19
CA LEU A 39 6.09 3.13 -12.99
C LEU A 39 7.42 2.85 -12.28
N LEU A 40 8.52 2.68 -13.04
CA LEU A 40 9.83 2.47 -12.43
C LEU A 40 10.30 3.74 -11.74
N LYS A 41 10.13 4.90 -12.42
CA LYS A 41 10.42 6.19 -11.79
C LYS A 41 9.58 6.41 -10.52
N ALA A 42 8.31 6.02 -10.50
CA ALA A 42 7.49 6.14 -9.28
C ALA A 42 8.05 5.32 -8.12
N ALA A 43 8.58 4.12 -8.39
CA ALA A 43 9.22 3.28 -7.38
C ALA A 43 10.57 3.86 -6.94
N ASP A 44 11.39 4.34 -7.89
CA ASP A 44 12.67 5.02 -7.62
C ASP A 44 12.44 6.25 -6.73
N ASP A 45 11.49 7.10 -7.08
CA ASP A 45 11.15 8.31 -6.33
C ASP A 45 10.73 7.98 -4.90
N ALA A 46 9.92 6.93 -4.71
CA ALA A 46 9.51 6.50 -3.39
C ALA A 46 10.68 5.95 -2.54
N ALA A 47 11.59 5.19 -3.16
CA ALA A 47 12.78 4.66 -2.49
C ALA A 47 13.75 5.79 -2.11
N MET A 48 13.98 6.72 -3.03
CA MET A 48 14.88 7.86 -2.81
C MET A 48 14.29 8.84 -1.78
N LEU A 49 12.98 9.09 -1.80
CA LEU A 49 12.34 9.94 -0.81
C LEU A 49 12.57 9.41 0.61
N ARG A 50 12.43 8.09 0.84
CA ARG A 50 12.74 7.49 2.15
C ARG A 50 14.18 7.75 2.58
N ARG A 51 15.13 7.63 1.66
CA ARG A 51 16.53 7.88 1.92
C ARG A 51 16.75 9.35 2.27
N ILE A 52 16.24 10.28 1.47
CA ILE A 52 16.37 11.73 1.73
C ILE A 52 15.81 12.08 3.11
N ILE A 53 14.62 11.58 3.46
CA ILE A 53 14.02 11.84 4.77
C ILE A 53 14.92 11.34 5.89
N LYS A 54 15.41 10.10 5.83
CA LYS A 54 16.26 9.52 6.87
C LYS A 54 17.56 10.29 7.06
N GLU A 55 18.26 10.60 5.96
CA GLU A 55 19.53 11.33 6.02
C GLU A 55 19.33 12.77 6.53
N THR A 56 18.31 13.47 6.02
CA THR A 56 18.06 14.85 6.45
C THR A 56 17.66 14.92 7.92
N THR A 57 16.78 14.01 8.38
CA THR A 57 16.38 13.99 9.81
C THR A 57 17.56 13.67 10.73
N ALA A 58 18.44 12.74 10.33
CA ALA A 58 19.63 12.42 11.09
C ALA A 58 20.57 13.64 11.27
N ASN A 59 20.75 14.47 10.23
CA ASN A 59 21.52 15.71 10.29
C ASN A 59 20.93 16.73 11.28
N HIS A 60 19.63 16.64 11.56
CA HIS A 60 18.94 17.49 12.56
C HIS A 60 18.85 16.84 13.95
N GLY A 61 19.50 15.70 14.17
CA GLY A 61 19.49 14.99 15.47
C GLY A 61 18.19 14.23 15.73
N PHE A 62 17.40 13.93 14.68
CA PHE A 62 16.19 13.11 14.77
C PHE A 62 16.40 11.77 14.04
N GLU A 63 15.60 10.79 14.41
CA GLU A 63 15.52 9.52 13.69
C GLU A 63 14.16 9.39 13.00
N ALA A 64 14.15 9.19 11.68
CA ALA A 64 12.93 8.91 10.91
C ALA A 64 12.77 7.41 10.71
N THR A 65 11.60 6.89 11.08
CA THR A 65 11.24 5.50 10.86
C THR A 65 10.09 5.34 9.87
N PHE A 66 10.22 4.35 8.98
CA PHE A 66 9.15 3.87 8.11
C PHE A 66 8.57 2.54 8.59
N MET A 67 8.89 2.11 9.80
CA MET A 67 8.34 0.92 10.42
C MET A 67 6.81 0.96 10.40
N ALA A 68 6.16 -0.15 10.04
CA ALA A 68 4.70 -0.17 9.86
C ALA A 68 3.92 0.16 11.15
N LYS A 69 4.42 -0.28 12.30
CA LYS A 69 3.82 -0.02 13.62
C LYS A 69 4.93 0.25 14.65
N PRO A 70 5.52 1.45 14.67
CA PRO A 70 6.62 1.76 15.60
C PRO A 70 6.19 1.81 17.05
N PHE A 71 4.97 2.27 17.33
CA PHE A 71 4.40 2.35 18.67
C PHE A 71 3.05 1.62 18.68
N LEU A 72 2.85 0.73 19.68
CA LEU A 72 1.67 -0.13 19.71
C LEU A 72 0.37 0.65 19.90
N GLU A 73 0.38 1.70 20.69
CA GLU A 73 -0.80 2.51 21.04
C GLU A 73 -1.09 3.62 20.02
N GLU A 74 -0.13 3.90 19.11
CA GLU A 74 -0.26 4.97 18.12
C GLU A 74 -0.69 4.42 16.75
N THR A 75 -1.08 5.29 15.82
CA THR A 75 -1.36 4.88 14.44
C THR A 75 -0.09 4.38 13.73
N GLY A 76 -0.28 3.42 12.83
CA GLY A 76 0.83 2.88 12.03
C GLY A 76 1.08 3.67 10.75
N ASN A 77 2.19 3.34 10.07
CA ASN A 77 2.62 3.97 8.84
C ASN A 77 2.21 3.16 7.61
N GLY A 78 1.51 3.80 6.69
CA GLY A 78 1.10 3.22 5.40
C GLY A 78 1.80 3.88 4.22
N MET A 79 1.87 3.15 3.11
CA MET A 79 2.24 3.66 1.80
C MET A 79 1.03 3.54 0.87
N HIS A 80 0.24 4.60 0.78
CA HIS A 80 -0.95 4.59 -0.09
C HIS A 80 -0.55 4.86 -1.54
N LEU A 81 -1.10 4.07 -2.46
CA LEU A 81 -0.84 4.23 -3.88
C LEU A 81 -2.09 4.71 -4.60
N HIS A 82 -1.96 5.78 -5.36
CA HIS A 82 -3.00 6.30 -6.24
C HIS A 82 -2.77 5.81 -7.67
N ILE A 83 -3.73 5.07 -8.21
CA ILE A 83 -3.62 4.40 -9.52
C ILE A 83 -4.69 4.97 -10.45
N SER A 84 -4.26 5.51 -11.58
CA SER A 84 -5.07 5.80 -12.77
C SER A 84 -4.45 5.12 -13.98
N VAL A 85 -5.26 4.87 -15.00
CA VAL A 85 -4.81 4.22 -16.24
C VAL A 85 -5.19 5.10 -17.42
N TYR A 86 -4.24 5.31 -18.30
CA TYR A 86 -4.42 6.11 -19.51
C TYR A 86 -4.33 5.19 -20.73
N ASP A 87 -5.16 5.49 -21.73
CA ASP A 87 -5.06 4.87 -23.06
C ASP A 87 -3.97 5.55 -23.92
N ASP A 88 -3.79 5.05 -25.12
CA ASP A 88 -2.78 5.55 -26.06
C ASP A 88 -3.04 6.99 -26.51
N ASP A 89 -4.28 7.48 -26.39
CA ASP A 89 -4.67 8.87 -26.66
C ASP A 89 -4.46 9.78 -25.44
N GLY A 90 -3.91 9.27 -24.35
CA GLY A 90 -3.67 10.02 -23.11
C GLY A 90 -4.94 10.31 -22.31
N LYS A 91 -6.02 9.55 -22.52
CA LYS A 91 -7.27 9.70 -21.80
C LYS A 91 -7.33 8.71 -20.64
N ASN A 92 -7.68 9.21 -19.45
CA ASN A 92 -7.90 8.35 -18.30
C ASN A 92 -9.11 7.43 -18.52
N ILE A 93 -8.89 6.11 -18.60
CA ILE A 93 -9.94 5.12 -18.85
C ILE A 93 -10.95 4.99 -17.69
N PHE A 94 -10.59 5.52 -16.50
CA PHE A 94 -11.48 5.58 -15.33
C PHE A 94 -12.36 6.84 -15.33
N ALA A 95 -12.13 7.79 -16.25
CA ALA A 95 -12.82 9.08 -16.29
C ALA A 95 -14.35 8.90 -16.36
N THR A 96 -15.05 9.51 -15.40
CA THR A 96 -16.52 9.48 -15.32
C THR A 96 -17.03 10.53 -14.34
N LYS A 97 -18.27 11.03 -14.58
CA LYS A 97 -18.99 11.86 -13.62
C LYS A 97 -19.54 11.06 -12.42
N SER A 98 -19.69 9.74 -12.57
CA SER A 98 -20.13 8.88 -11.48
C SER A 98 -19.11 8.89 -10.35
N ARG A 99 -19.55 9.11 -9.11
CA ARG A 99 -18.69 9.02 -7.93
C ARG A 99 -18.16 7.60 -7.69
N TYR A 100 -18.89 6.59 -8.12
CA TYR A 100 -18.57 5.17 -7.93
C TYR A 100 -17.78 4.55 -9.10
N GLY A 101 -17.30 5.38 -10.04
CA GLY A 101 -16.53 4.90 -11.17
C GLY A 101 -17.38 4.39 -12.33
N ASN A 102 -16.70 4.01 -13.40
CA ASN A 102 -17.23 3.31 -14.57
C ASN A 102 -16.84 1.82 -14.51
N ASP A 103 -17.24 1.04 -15.51
CA ASP A 103 -16.97 -0.40 -15.54
C ASP A 103 -15.47 -0.72 -15.53
N LYS A 104 -14.62 0.08 -16.21
CA LYS A 104 -13.16 -0.12 -16.20
C LYS A 104 -12.58 0.03 -14.79
N LEU A 105 -13.00 1.07 -14.06
CA LEU A 105 -12.58 1.28 -12.69
C LEU A 105 -13.09 0.14 -11.79
N LYS A 106 -14.33 -0.31 -11.97
CA LYS A 106 -14.90 -1.45 -11.23
C LYS A 106 -14.17 -2.75 -11.52
N ASN A 107 -13.81 -3.01 -12.80
CA ASN A 107 -13.00 -4.17 -13.15
C ASN A 107 -11.64 -4.15 -12.44
N ALA A 108 -10.98 -2.99 -12.38
CA ALA A 108 -9.71 -2.82 -11.66
C ALA A 108 -9.86 -3.08 -10.15
N LEU A 109 -10.91 -2.52 -9.51
CA LEU A 109 -11.23 -2.80 -8.12
C LEU A 109 -11.39 -4.30 -7.85
N ALA A 110 -12.15 -5.00 -8.71
CA ALA A 110 -12.36 -6.43 -8.58
C ALA A 110 -11.07 -7.23 -8.71
N GLY A 111 -10.17 -6.82 -9.60
CA GLY A 111 -8.85 -7.43 -9.74
C GLY A 111 -8.00 -7.26 -8.50
N PHE A 112 -8.00 -6.06 -7.90
CA PHE A 112 -7.33 -5.83 -6.61
C PHE A 112 -7.93 -6.68 -5.49
N GLN A 113 -9.26 -6.83 -5.45
CA GLN A 113 -9.91 -7.68 -4.46
C GLN A 113 -9.55 -9.17 -4.61
N GLN A 114 -9.34 -9.67 -5.83
CA GLN A 114 -8.94 -11.06 -6.06
C GLN A 114 -7.51 -11.35 -5.66
N THR A 115 -6.59 -10.41 -5.85
CA THR A 115 -5.19 -10.56 -5.45
C THR A 115 -4.89 -10.04 -4.04
N PHE A 116 -5.91 -9.57 -3.31
CA PHE A 116 -5.76 -8.80 -2.09
C PHE A 116 -4.93 -9.52 -1.03
N TYR A 117 -5.40 -10.68 -0.56
CA TYR A 117 -4.73 -11.43 0.50
C TYR A 117 -3.52 -12.21 0.00
N GLU A 118 -3.51 -12.57 -1.27
CA GLU A 118 -2.36 -13.22 -1.91
C GLU A 118 -1.14 -12.30 -1.95
N SER A 119 -1.35 -10.98 -2.05
CA SER A 119 -0.29 -9.97 -2.10
C SER A 119 0.18 -9.47 -0.73
N PHE A 120 -0.42 -9.92 0.37
CA PHE A 120 -0.11 -9.43 1.72
C PHE A 120 1.37 -9.51 2.09
N PRO A 121 2.14 -10.59 1.80
CA PRO A 121 3.55 -10.62 2.19
C PRO A 121 4.40 -9.58 1.47
N ILE A 122 3.94 -9.11 0.30
CA ILE A 122 4.57 -8.02 -0.44
C ILE A 122 4.16 -6.65 0.13
N PHE A 123 2.86 -6.48 0.43
CA PHE A 123 2.34 -5.23 0.98
C PHE A 123 2.72 -5.04 2.45
N ILE A 124 2.89 -6.13 3.19
CA ILE A 124 3.19 -6.16 4.62
C ILE A 124 4.38 -7.12 4.82
N PRO A 125 5.61 -6.72 4.43
CA PRO A 125 6.74 -7.63 4.30
C PRO A 125 7.39 -8.02 5.64
N ASN A 126 6.98 -7.40 6.75
CA ASN A 126 7.57 -7.61 8.07
C ASN A 126 6.50 -7.98 9.10
N ARG A 127 6.87 -8.77 10.11
CA ARG A 127 5.96 -9.17 11.21
C ARG A 127 5.32 -7.99 11.92
N ASN A 128 6.08 -6.93 12.13
CA ASN A 128 5.59 -5.71 12.73
C ASN A 128 4.39 -5.13 11.99
N GLY A 129 4.35 -5.26 10.65
CA GLY A 129 3.26 -4.76 9.83
C GLY A 129 1.89 -5.37 10.13
N TYR A 130 1.85 -6.62 10.61
CA TYR A 130 0.60 -7.27 11.01
C TYR A 130 0.00 -6.67 12.30
N ARG A 131 0.82 -6.02 13.13
CA ARG A 131 0.36 -5.24 14.29
C ARG A 131 -0.36 -3.94 13.87
N ARG A 132 -0.09 -3.44 12.65
CA ARG A 132 -0.81 -2.29 12.08
C ARG A 132 -2.25 -2.65 11.71
N ILE A 133 -2.49 -3.90 11.28
CA ILE A 133 -3.79 -4.36 10.79
C ILE A 133 -4.74 -4.62 11.96
N GLN A 134 -5.38 -3.56 12.40
CA GLN A 134 -6.33 -3.58 13.53
C GLN A 134 -7.62 -2.87 13.16
N THR A 135 -8.75 -3.38 13.65
CA THR A 135 -10.06 -2.76 13.45
C THR A 135 -10.13 -1.36 14.05
N ARG A 136 -10.92 -0.48 13.43
CA ARG A 136 -11.21 0.90 13.88
C ARG A 136 -10.03 1.87 13.85
N ASN A 137 -9.00 1.59 13.07
CA ASN A 137 -7.80 2.43 12.93
C ASN A 137 -7.61 2.97 11.51
N PHE A 138 -8.67 3.05 10.70
CA PHE A 138 -8.62 3.45 9.28
C PHE A 138 -7.62 2.63 8.46
N VAL A 139 -7.40 1.38 8.87
CA VAL A 139 -6.46 0.44 8.26
C VAL A 139 -7.24 -0.66 7.54
N PRO A 140 -6.75 -1.15 6.40
CA PRO A 140 -7.39 -2.23 5.66
C PRO A 140 -7.48 -3.54 6.46
N VAL A 141 -8.67 -3.91 6.89
CA VAL A 141 -8.94 -5.19 7.59
C VAL A 141 -9.86 -6.12 6.79
N ASN A 142 -10.20 -5.73 5.58
CA ASN A 142 -11.06 -6.47 4.65
C ASN A 142 -10.88 -5.94 3.22
N LYS A 143 -11.54 -6.54 2.23
CA LYS A 143 -11.47 -6.17 0.79
C LYS A 143 -12.48 -5.09 0.41
N SER A 144 -12.89 -4.23 1.33
CA SER A 144 -13.90 -3.20 1.08
C SER A 144 -13.46 -2.11 0.13
N TRP A 145 -14.42 -1.50 -0.55
CA TRP A 145 -14.20 -0.33 -1.37
C TRP A 145 -15.37 0.66 -1.28
N SER A 146 -15.08 1.94 -1.46
CA SER A 146 -16.11 2.98 -1.51
C SER A 146 -15.57 4.29 -2.11
N TRP A 147 -16.50 5.20 -2.42
CA TRP A 147 -16.19 6.58 -2.74
C TRP A 147 -15.85 7.36 -1.46
N ASN A 148 -14.68 8.00 -1.47
CA ASN A 148 -14.18 8.99 -0.52
C ASN A 148 -14.16 8.58 0.98
N ARG A 149 -14.35 7.31 1.33
CA ARG A 149 -14.20 6.79 2.70
C ARG A 149 -12.74 6.42 2.97
N ARG A 150 -12.25 6.73 4.17
CA ARG A 150 -10.86 6.41 4.56
C ARG A 150 -10.72 5.11 5.36
N ASP A 151 -11.84 4.50 5.74
CA ASP A 151 -11.93 3.25 6.46
C ASP A 151 -12.07 2.01 5.55
N VAL A 152 -11.98 2.19 4.23
CA VAL A 152 -11.97 1.11 3.23
C VAL A 152 -10.56 0.83 2.71
N SER A 153 -10.34 -0.36 2.19
CA SER A 153 -9.06 -0.79 1.62
C SER A 153 -8.77 -0.18 0.25
N LEU A 154 -9.83 0.01 -0.55
CA LEU A 154 -9.76 0.56 -1.90
C LEU A 154 -10.69 1.77 -1.96
N ARG A 155 -10.11 2.95 -1.98
CA ARG A 155 -10.86 4.21 -1.99
C ARG A 155 -10.90 4.80 -3.39
N ILE A 156 -12.05 5.34 -3.78
CA ILE A 156 -12.16 6.23 -4.95
C ILE A 156 -12.13 7.66 -4.42
N PRO A 157 -11.01 8.40 -4.46
CA PRO A 157 -10.94 9.75 -3.93
C PRO A 157 -11.89 10.69 -4.66
N ALA A 158 -12.40 11.71 -3.93
CA ALA A 158 -13.10 12.82 -4.53
C ALA A 158 -12.19 13.57 -5.52
N GLY A 159 -12.77 14.13 -6.57
CA GLY A 159 -12.04 14.84 -7.60
C GLY A 159 -12.87 15.00 -8.86
N SER A 160 -12.28 15.66 -9.88
CA SER A 160 -12.91 15.84 -11.19
C SER A 160 -13.12 14.51 -11.91
N ALA A 161 -13.95 14.51 -12.94
CA ALA A 161 -14.22 13.32 -13.75
C ALA A 161 -12.93 12.76 -14.39
N SER A 162 -12.03 13.64 -14.86
CA SER A 162 -10.76 13.26 -15.49
C SER A 162 -9.70 12.78 -14.47
N ALA A 163 -9.82 13.15 -13.22
CA ALA A 163 -8.88 12.80 -12.15
C ALA A 163 -9.31 11.52 -11.37
N LYS A 164 -10.22 10.71 -11.94
CA LYS A 164 -10.64 9.45 -11.32
C LYS A 164 -9.47 8.50 -11.16
N ARG A 165 -9.37 7.92 -9.98
CA ARG A 165 -8.31 7.00 -9.60
C ARG A 165 -8.76 6.08 -8.47
N ILE A 166 -8.02 5.03 -8.23
CA ILE A 166 -8.17 4.17 -7.06
C ILE A 166 -7.00 4.44 -6.13
N GLU A 167 -7.26 4.66 -4.87
CA GLU A 167 -6.26 4.67 -3.80
C GLU A 167 -6.24 3.30 -3.14
N HIS A 168 -5.13 2.59 -3.31
CA HIS A 168 -4.86 1.32 -2.66
C HIS A 168 -4.13 1.56 -1.34
N ARG A 169 -4.75 1.16 -0.21
CA ARG A 169 -4.35 1.61 1.13
C ARG A 169 -3.65 0.55 1.98
N VAL A 170 -3.31 -0.61 1.39
CA VAL A 170 -2.85 -1.79 2.15
C VAL A 170 -1.37 -1.72 2.53
N ALA A 171 -0.51 -1.34 1.58
CA ALA A 171 0.93 -1.41 1.77
C ALA A 171 1.39 -0.61 2.99
N SER A 172 2.25 -1.22 3.79
CA SER A 172 2.94 -0.54 4.88
C SER A 172 4.11 0.31 4.36
N ALA A 173 4.49 1.31 5.13
CA ALA A 173 5.50 2.28 4.70
C ALA A 173 6.90 1.66 4.52
N ASP A 174 7.17 0.49 5.08
CA ASP A 174 8.41 -0.28 4.94
C ASP A 174 8.41 -1.26 3.76
N ALA A 175 7.29 -1.39 3.02
CA ALA A 175 7.21 -2.28 1.88
C ALA A 175 8.12 -1.84 0.72
N ASN A 176 8.59 -2.79 -0.07
CA ASN A 176 9.38 -2.51 -1.26
C ASN A 176 8.49 -1.94 -2.38
N PRO A 177 8.70 -0.69 -2.84
CA PRO A 177 7.79 -0.03 -3.79
C PRO A 177 7.73 -0.76 -5.15
N TYR A 178 8.81 -1.35 -5.62
CA TYR A 178 8.82 -2.09 -6.89
C TYR A 178 7.94 -3.34 -6.83
N LEU A 179 8.05 -4.12 -5.76
CA LEU A 179 7.26 -5.34 -5.57
C LEU A 179 5.79 -5.02 -5.33
N VAL A 180 5.52 -3.93 -4.59
CA VAL A 180 4.15 -3.44 -4.39
C VAL A 180 3.51 -3.07 -5.72
N LEU A 181 4.21 -2.31 -6.58
CA LEU A 181 3.73 -1.96 -7.92
C LEU A 181 3.52 -3.20 -8.80
N ALA A 182 4.41 -4.19 -8.75
CA ALA A 182 4.24 -5.43 -9.51
C ALA A 182 2.95 -6.18 -9.13
N CYS A 183 2.62 -6.29 -7.83
CA CYS A 183 1.37 -6.90 -7.36
C CYS A 183 0.14 -6.06 -7.75
N ILE A 184 0.24 -4.73 -7.65
CA ILE A 184 -0.81 -3.80 -8.09
C ILE A 184 -1.09 -3.99 -9.59
N LEU A 185 -0.05 -4.03 -10.43
CA LEU A 185 -0.20 -4.24 -11.88
C LEU A 185 -0.80 -5.60 -12.21
N ALA A 186 -0.40 -6.64 -11.49
CA ALA A 186 -0.97 -7.97 -11.67
C ALA A 186 -2.49 -7.97 -11.41
N GLY A 187 -2.92 -7.41 -10.28
CA GLY A 187 -4.35 -7.28 -9.94
C GLY A 187 -5.11 -6.41 -10.95
N LEU A 188 -4.56 -5.25 -11.28
CA LEU A 188 -5.13 -4.30 -12.25
C LEU A 188 -5.37 -4.96 -13.61
N HIS A 189 -4.32 -5.55 -14.20
CA HIS A 189 -4.40 -6.19 -15.51
C HIS A 189 -5.35 -7.39 -15.48
N HIS A 190 -5.29 -8.21 -14.43
CA HIS A 190 -6.21 -9.34 -14.27
C HIS A 190 -7.67 -8.88 -14.28
N GLY A 191 -8.01 -7.88 -13.47
CA GLY A 191 -9.37 -7.36 -13.36
C GLY A 191 -9.89 -6.77 -14.66
N LEU A 192 -9.09 -5.94 -15.33
CA LEU A 192 -9.44 -5.31 -16.60
C LEU A 192 -9.61 -6.35 -17.73
N THR A 193 -8.67 -7.30 -17.86
CA THR A 193 -8.69 -8.33 -18.90
C THR A 193 -9.86 -9.29 -18.74
N LYS A 194 -10.14 -9.70 -17.50
CA LYS A 194 -11.23 -10.62 -17.19
C LYS A 194 -12.60 -9.93 -17.04
N LYS A 195 -12.64 -8.60 -17.08
CA LYS A 195 -13.85 -7.78 -16.89
C LYS A 195 -14.60 -8.17 -15.62
N LEU A 196 -13.87 -8.29 -14.52
CA LEU A 196 -14.40 -8.74 -13.24
C LEU A 196 -15.34 -7.69 -12.62
N SER A 197 -16.25 -8.16 -11.77
CA SER A 197 -17.11 -7.29 -10.96
C SER A 197 -16.65 -7.30 -9.51
N PRO A 198 -16.55 -6.14 -8.84
CA PRO A 198 -16.18 -6.08 -7.45
C PRO A 198 -17.34 -6.54 -6.55
N THR A 199 -17.05 -6.77 -5.28
CA THR A 199 -18.09 -6.91 -4.25
C THR A 199 -18.94 -5.64 -4.16
N ASP A 200 -20.04 -5.70 -3.41
CA ASP A 200 -20.83 -4.51 -3.12
C ASP A 200 -19.97 -3.45 -2.42
N GLN A 201 -20.21 -2.20 -2.79
CA GLN A 201 -19.56 -1.06 -2.16
C GLN A 201 -20.07 -0.83 -0.74
N VAL A 202 -19.19 -0.36 0.13
CA VAL A 202 -19.64 0.20 1.40
C VAL A 202 -20.32 1.54 1.12
N SER A 203 -21.57 1.69 1.59
CA SER A 203 -22.29 2.95 1.43
C SER A 203 -21.53 4.11 2.07
N PHE A 204 -21.52 5.26 1.40
CA PHE A 204 -20.93 6.47 1.97
C PHE A 204 -21.59 6.88 3.29
N ASP A 205 -22.89 6.65 3.40
CA ASP A 205 -23.70 7.01 4.57
C ASP A 205 -23.65 5.96 5.70
N ASN A 206 -22.91 4.86 5.50
CA ASN A 206 -22.72 3.87 6.56
C ASN A 206 -21.86 4.46 7.68
N THR A 207 -22.48 4.73 8.82
CA THR A 207 -21.83 5.30 10.01
C THR A 207 -21.09 4.27 10.86
N GLU A 208 -21.29 2.96 10.60
CA GLU A 208 -20.68 1.91 11.42
C GLU A 208 -19.17 1.73 11.20
N GLY A 209 -18.64 2.19 10.09
CA GLY A 209 -17.22 2.00 9.70
C GLY A 209 -17.00 0.68 8.95
N ALA A 210 -16.27 0.75 7.82
CA ALA A 210 -15.92 -0.42 7.02
C ALA A 210 -14.81 -1.26 7.66
N ASP A 211 -14.00 -0.65 8.52
CA ASP A 211 -12.90 -1.26 9.26
C ASP A 211 -13.30 -1.81 10.64
N LYS A 212 -14.62 -1.87 10.94
CA LYS A 212 -15.11 -2.34 12.24
C LYS A 212 -14.93 -3.84 12.43
N VAL A 213 -15.05 -4.62 11.35
CA VAL A 213 -14.94 -6.07 11.36
C VAL A 213 -13.90 -6.53 10.36
N ALA A 214 -12.93 -7.27 10.88
CA ALA A 214 -11.93 -7.90 10.02
C ALA A 214 -12.54 -9.05 9.22
N ASP A 215 -12.12 -9.19 7.95
CA ASP A 215 -12.49 -10.35 7.13
C ASP A 215 -11.90 -11.62 7.76
N PRO A 216 -12.70 -12.66 8.04
CA PRO A 216 -12.21 -13.93 8.58
C PRO A 216 -11.10 -14.58 7.74
N ASP A 217 -11.11 -14.34 6.43
CA ASP A 217 -10.12 -14.85 5.49
C ASP A 217 -8.81 -14.08 5.46
N MET A 218 -8.74 -12.93 6.14
CA MET A 218 -7.54 -12.11 6.15
C MET A 218 -6.37 -12.83 6.85
N PRO A 219 -5.17 -12.85 6.25
CA PRO A 219 -3.98 -13.39 6.91
C PRO A 219 -3.69 -12.65 8.22
N LYS A 220 -3.61 -13.38 9.33
CA LYS A 220 -3.39 -12.81 10.67
C LYS A 220 -1.92 -12.60 11.00
N ASN A 221 -1.04 -13.27 10.27
CA ASN A 221 0.40 -13.22 10.44
C ASN A 221 1.11 -13.50 9.11
N MET A 222 2.42 -13.33 9.12
CA MET A 222 3.26 -13.53 7.95
C MET A 222 3.19 -14.97 7.41
N GLU A 223 3.15 -15.98 8.25
CA GLU A 223 3.14 -17.39 7.84
C GLU A 223 1.88 -17.70 7.02
N SER A 224 0.72 -17.31 7.53
CA SER A 224 -0.55 -17.47 6.79
C SER A 224 -0.58 -16.67 5.48
N ALA A 225 0.06 -15.52 5.46
CA ALA A 225 0.19 -14.71 4.25
C ALA A 225 1.13 -15.33 3.21
N LEU A 226 2.28 -15.85 3.64
CA LEU A 226 3.24 -16.53 2.76
C LEU A 226 2.63 -17.79 2.12
N ASN A 227 1.85 -18.57 2.86
CA ASN A 227 1.14 -19.73 2.31
C ASN A 227 0.17 -19.30 1.19
N ARG A 228 -0.63 -18.24 1.39
CA ARG A 228 -1.53 -17.72 0.36
C ARG A 228 -0.78 -17.19 -0.87
N PHE A 229 0.33 -16.50 -0.66
CA PHE A 229 1.18 -16.00 -1.74
C PHE A 229 1.76 -17.15 -2.58
N LYS A 230 2.33 -18.16 -1.90
CA LYS A 230 2.90 -19.35 -2.54
C LYS A 230 1.90 -20.09 -3.43
N ASP A 231 0.65 -20.19 -2.98
CA ASP A 231 -0.42 -20.92 -3.64
C ASP A 231 -1.20 -20.05 -4.65
N SER A 232 -0.84 -18.78 -4.81
CA SER A 232 -1.53 -17.85 -5.69
C SER A 232 -1.45 -18.27 -7.16
N LYS A 233 -2.61 -18.59 -7.72
CA LYS A 233 -2.73 -18.91 -9.16
C LYS A 233 -2.68 -17.65 -10.04
N ILE A 234 -3.06 -16.50 -9.50
CA ILE A 234 -3.04 -15.23 -10.22
C ILE A 234 -1.63 -14.68 -10.23
N LEU A 235 -1.01 -14.48 -9.06
CA LEU A 235 0.33 -13.89 -8.98
C LEU A 235 1.38 -14.77 -9.66
N SER A 236 1.26 -16.11 -9.60
CA SER A 236 2.19 -16.99 -10.30
C SER A 236 2.21 -16.82 -11.82
N LYS A 237 1.12 -16.36 -12.45
CA LYS A 237 1.08 -16.04 -13.88
C LYS A 237 1.82 -14.75 -14.23
N TYR A 238 1.87 -13.79 -13.32
CA TYR A 238 2.47 -12.48 -13.55
C TYR A 238 3.92 -12.40 -13.07
N LEU A 239 4.21 -13.01 -11.93
CA LEU A 239 5.53 -12.94 -11.28
C LEU A 239 6.38 -14.20 -11.54
N GLY A 240 5.74 -15.30 -11.95
CA GLY A 240 6.39 -16.60 -12.07
C GLY A 240 6.36 -17.41 -10.76
N LYS A 241 6.13 -18.72 -10.88
CA LYS A 241 6.08 -19.63 -9.72
C LYS A 241 7.42 -19.67 -8.98
N GLU A 242 8.52 -19.68 -9.72
CA GLU A 242 9.87 -19.68 -9.18
C GLU A 242 10.13 -18.46 -8.29
N TYR A 243 9.68 -17.28 -8.73
CA TYR A 243 9.79 -16.06 -7.94
C TYR A 243 9.00 -16.16 -6.62
N LEU A 244 7.76 -16.68 -6.68
CA LEU A 244 6.95 -16.85 -5.47
C LEU A 244 7.65 -17.76 -4.46
N ASP A 245 8.19 -18.90 -4.93
CA ASP A 245 8.90 -19.86 -4.09
C ASP A 245 10.19 -19.27 -3.51
N LEU A 246 10.95 -18.53 -4.31
CA LEU A 246 12.16 -17.83 -3.84
C LEU A 246 11.83 -16.79 -2.77
N TYR A 247 10.80 -15.97 -2.99
CA TYR A 247 10.38 -14.96 -2.02
C TYR A 247 9.95 -15.60 -0.69
N VAL A 248 9.17 -16.68 -0.74
CA VAL A 248 8.75 -17.40 0.45
C VAL A 248 9.96 -17.96 1.20
N SER A 249 10.89 -18.63 0.50
CA SER A 249 12.10 -19.18 1.11
C SER A 249 12.97 -18.11 1.77
N ALA A 250 13.11 -16.94 1.13
CA ALA A 250 13.85 -15.83 1.70
C ALA A 250 13.19 -15.31 3.00
N LYS A 251 11.86 -15.16 2.99
CA LYS A 251 11.12 -14.71 4.17
C LYS A 251 11.11 -15.74 5.30
N GLU A 252 11.00 -17.03 5.01
CA GLU A 252 11.14 -18.10 6.00
C GLU A 252 12.55 -18.12 6.63
N GLY A 253 13.60 -17.87 5.81
CA GLY A 253 14.98 -17.73 6.30
C GLY A 253 15.17 -16.54 7.25
N GLU A 254 14.56 -15.38 6.95
CA GLU A 254 14.57 -14.24 7.87
C GLU A 254 13.96 -14.60 9.24
N PHE A 255 12.93 -15.45 9.26
CA PHE A 255 12.32 -15.93 10.52
C PHE A 255 13.25 -16.79 11.34
N CYS A 256 13.92 -17.76 10.70
CA CYS A 256 14.87 -18.62 11.39
C CYS A 256 15.97 -17.81 12.05
N LEU A 257 16.51 -16.80 11.36
CA LEU A 257 17.55 -15.94 11.92
C LEU A 257 17.07 -15.12 13.13
N LEU A 258 15.84 -14.60 13.11
CA LEU A 258 15.25 -13.85 14.23
C LEU A 258 15.01 -14.74 15.48
N TYR A 259 14.75 -16.04 15.30
CA TYR A 259 14.57 -16.95 16.43
C TYR A 259 15.89 -17.53 16.99
N THR A 260 16.96 -17.46 16.21
CA THR A 260 18.26 -18.01 16.61
C THR A 260 19.25 -16.96 17.09
N SER A 261 18.94 -15.66 16.91
CA SER A 261 19.75 -14.56 17.42
C SER A 261 19.26 -14.12 18.80
N ASP A 262 20.17 -13.78 19.70
CA ASP A 262 19.86 -13.19 21.02
C ASP A 262 19.02 -11.89 20.92
N ALA A 263 18.92 -11.29 19.74
CA ALA A 263 18.02 -10.17 19.45
C ALA A 263 16.53 -10.54 19.53
N ALA A 264 16.16 -11.82 19.63
CA ALA A 264 14.77 -12.24 19.82
C ALA A 264 14.23 -11.83 21.23
N ASP A 265 15.10 -11.63 22.21
CA ASP A 265 14.73 -11.22 23.57
C ASP A 265 14.49 -9.72 23.69
N ASP A 266 14.99 -8.91 22.75
CA ASP A 266 14.84 -7.44 22.75
C ASP A 266 13.58 -6.94 22.02
N ILE A 267 12.74 -7.84 21.49
CA ILE A 267 11.46 -7.45 20.88
C ILE A 267 10.40 -7.33 21.98
N PRO A 268 9.86 -6.17 22.28
CA PRO A 268 8.76 -6.03 23.24
C PRO A 268 7.59 -6.92 22.83
N ARG A 269 7.15 -7.79 23.75
CA ARG A 269 6.04 -8.72 23.57
C ARG A 269 4.70 -8.00 23.51
#